data_36503b03fc380060b46c0a834b465a01
#
_entry.id   36503b03fc380060b46c0a834b465a01
#
_cell.length_a   1.000
_cell.length_b   1.000
_cell.length_c   1.000
_cell.angle_alpha   90.00
_cell.angle_beta   90.00
_cell.angle_gamma   90.00
#
_symmetry.space_group_name_H-M   'P 1'
#
loop_
_entity.id
_entity.type
_entity.pdbx_description
1 polymer ?
#
loop_
_entity_poly.entity_id
_entity_poly.type
_entity_poly.pdbx_seq_one_letter_code
_entity_poly.pdbx_strand_id
1 'polypeptide(L)'
;MLEVKSLTVKVKNDAPILSDVSLSIDTGSCIGLTGASGSGKTTLIKSIMGMYGGDLEIPHGEILLDGDNLLKHTAKERRKLCGKVIGFIPQNPMTAFFPHTKIGHQMAETFRLHASMDKKQALALAADVLQRVNLSDTKRILNAYPGELSGGMLQRIAMALILGTKPKYVLADEPTSALDEANRDLLLDLLREYQQSSAILFISHDTEAMKALCPITHVMEHGKVIETQETEHLFLHPQQPWTKRFAAAACHREEVDWKWTALS
;
A
#
# COMPACT_ATOMS: atom_id res chain seq x y z
N MET A 1 16.90 1.85 -0.74
CA MET A 1 16.13 3.10 -0.71
C MET A 1 15.24 3.19 -1.95
N LEU A 2 13.97 3.55 -1.83
CA LEU A 2 13.09 3.95 -2.93
C LEU A 2 13.06 5.49 -2.97
N GLU A 3 13.35 6.08 -4.11
CA GLU A 3 13.30 7.54 -4.29
C GLU A 3 12.44 7.89 -5.51
N VAL A 4 11.62 8.89 -5.37
CA VAL A 4 10.92 9.57 -6.45
C VAL A 4 11.47 10.99 -6.49
N LYS A 5 12.00 11.43 -7.63
CA LYS A 5 12.64 12.74 -7.81
C LYS A 5 11.92 13.53 -8.89
N SER A 6 11.34 14.67 -8.50
CA SER A 6 10.70 15.64 -9.39
C SER A 6 9.78 15.00 -10.43
N LEU A 7 9.00 13.99 -10.01
CA LEU A 7 8.16 13.20 -10.90
C LEU A 7 6.98 14.02 -11.42
N THR A 8 6.87 14.13 -12.73
CA THR A 8 5.74 14.72 -13.43
C THR A 8 5.09 13.65 -14.31
N VAL A 9 3.78 13.45 -14.12
CA VAL A 9 2.97 12.47 -14.87
C VAL A 9 1.77 13.19 -15.47
N LYS A 10 1.49 12.96 -16.74
CA LYS A 10 0.33 13.54 -17.45
C LYS A 10 -0.34 12.52 -18.35
N VAL A 11 -1.60 12.77 -18.69
CA VAL A 11 -2.24 12.15 -19.85
C VAL A 11 -1.76 12.88 -21.10
N LYS A 12 -1.59 12.15 -22.19
CA LYS A 12 -1.16 12.71 -23.47
C LYS A 12 -2.07 13.90 -23.87
N ASN A 13 -1.44 15.05 -24.11
CA ASN A 13 -2.12 16.31 -24.46
C ASN A 13 -3.03 16.90 -23.38
N ASP A 14 -2.90 16.51 -22.11
CA ASP A 14 -3.70 17.00 -21.00
C ASP A 14 -2.83 17.59 -19.88
N ALA A 15 -3.48 18.21 -18.88
CA ALA A 15 -2.81 18.75 -17.70
C ALA A 15 -2.12 17.65 -16.89
N PRO A 16 -1.04 17.98 -16.17
CA PRO A 16 -0.35 17.02 -15.32
C PRO A 16 -1.25 16.50 -14.20
N ILE A 17 -1.27 15.17 -14.02
CA ILE A 17 -1.86 14.50 -12.85
C ILE A 17 -0.92 14.59 -11.64
N LEU A 18 0.39 14.46 -11.88
CA LEU A 18 1.45 14.69 -10.90
C LEU A 18 2.39 15.78 -11.42
N SER A 19 2.78 16.70 -10.56
CA SER A 19 3.65 17.83 -10.88
C SER A 19 4.74 17.94 -9.83
N ASP A 20 5.99 17.62 -10.22
CA ASP A 20 7.19 17.80 -9.40
C ASP A 20 7.10 17.07 -8.03
N VAL A 21 6.61 15.84 -8.04
CA VAL A 21 6.48 15.03 -6.81
C VAL A 21 7.82 14.42 -6.45
N SER A 22 8.26 14.66 -5.21
CA SER A 22 9.48 14.07 -4.65
C SER A 22 9.20 13.45 -3.29
N LEU A 23 9.69 12.22 -3.07
CA LEU A 23 9.70 11.53 -1.78
C LEU A 23 10.80 10.46 -1.77
N SER A 24 11.22 10.06 -0.58
CA SER A 24 12.21 8.98 -0.42
C SER A 24 11.85 8.11 0.78
N ILE A 25 12.09 6.81 0.65
CA ILE A 25 11.78 5.80 1.67
C ILE A 25 12.99 4.90 1.85
N ASP A 26 13.60 4.97 3.03
CA ASP A 26 14.69 4.08 3.39
C ASP A 26 14.20 2.69 3.79
N THR A 27 15.05 1.68 3.59
CA THR A 27 14.80 0.35 4.16
C THR A 27 14.75 0.47 5.69
N GLY A 28 13.80 -0.16 6.33
CA GLY A 28 13.55 0.01 7.76
C GLY A 28 12.60 1.17 8.09
N SER A 29 12.04 1.85 7.07
CA SER A 29 11.16 3.01 7.26
C SER A 29 9.78 2.80 6.64
N CYS A 30 8.77 3.44 7.24
CA CYS A 30 7.42 3.60 6.70
C CYS A 30 7.14 5.09 6.53
N ILE A 31 6.70 5.49 5.34
CA ILE A 31 6.28 6.86 5.07
C ILE A 31 4.80 6.88 4.79
N GLY A 32 4.09 7.80 5.46
CA GLY A 32 2.69 8.09 5.24
C GLY A 32 2.50 8.98 4.00
N LEU A 33 1.43 8.72 3.25
CA LEU A 33 0.96 9.59 2.19
C LEU A 33 -0.55 9.76 2.31
N THR A 34 -1.00 10.99 2.51
CA THR A 34 -2.43 11.33 2.55
C THR A 34 -2.74 12.46 1.58
N GLY A 35 -4.00 12.82 1.45
CA GLY A 35 -4.41 13.90 0.55
C GLY A 35 -5.78 13.65 -0.06
N ALA A 36 -6.40 14.67 -0.64
CA ALA A 36 -7.73 14.62 -1.22
C ALA A 36 -7.93 13.45 -2.20
N SER A 37 -9.18 13.01 -2.38
CA SER A 37 -9.52 12.10 -3.48
C SER A 37 -9.15 12.76 -4.81
N GLY A 38 -8.53 12.00 -5.71
CA GLY A 38 -8.05 12.54 -6.98
C GLY A 38 -6.74 13.35 -6.91
N SER A 39 -6.07 13.44 -5.74
CA SER A 39 -4.79 14.17 -5.62
C SER A 39 -3.59 13.51 -6.31
N GLY A 40 -3.75 12.31 -6.88
CA GLY A 40 -2.69 11.63 -7.63
C GLY A 40 -2.00 10.47 -6.89
N LYS A 41 -2.38 10.13 -5.65
CA LYS A 41 -1.75 9.06 -4.85
C LYS A 41 -1.67 7.71 -5.58
N THR A 42 -2.79 7.26 -6.12
CA THR A 42 -2.84 6.01 -6.91
C THR A 42 -2.04 6.10 -8.22
N THR A 43 -1.97 7.30 -8.84
CA THR A 43 -1.13 7.54 -10.03
C THR A 43 0.35 7.42 -9.66
N LEU A 44 0.75 7.91 -8.50
CA LEU A 44 2.12 7.75 -7.99
C LEU A 44 2.48 6.27 -7.82
N ILE A 45 1.62 5.48 -7.13
CA ILE A 45 1.82 4.02 -7.00
C ILE A 45 1.94 3.35 -8.36
N LYS A 46 1.00 3.62 -9.28
CA LYS A 46 1.02 3.06 -10.63
C LYS A 46 2.30 3.42 -11.39
N SER A 47 2.80 4.65 -11.20
CA SER A 47 4.06 5.09 -11.81
C SER A 47 5.26 4.31 -11.26
N ILE A 48 5.34 4.12 -9.94
CA ILE A 48 6.40 3.32 -9.31
C ILE A 48 6.37 1.86 -9.80
N MET A 49 5.18 1.27 -9.90
CA MET A 49 5.00 -0.11 -10.38
C MET A 49 5.19 -0.25 -11.90
N GLY A 50 5.26 0.84 -12.65
CA GLY A 50 5.27 0.81 -14.10
C GLY A 50 3.94 0.34 -14.71
N MET A 51 2.83 0.49 -13.97
CA MET A 51 1.47 0.11 -14.37
C MET A 51 0.70 1.31 -14.94
N TYR A 52 1.28 2.00 -15.89
CA TYR A 52 0.60 3.09 -16.62
C TYR A 52 0.26 2.63 -18.02
N GLY A 53 -1.00 2.85 -18.42
CA GLY A 53 -1.48 2.55 -19.77
C GLY A 53 -0.89 3.51 -20.82
N GLY A 54 -1.12 3.22 -22.11
CA GLY A 54 -0.51 3.94 -23.24
C GLY A 54 -0.79 5.44 -23.34
N ASP A 55 -1.72 5.98 -22.53
CA ASP A 55 -2.07 7.40 -22.51
C ASP A 55 -1.33 8.21 -21.42
N LEU A 56 -0.64 7.55 -20.49
CA LEU A 56 0.16 8.23 -19.46
C LEU A 56 1.60 8.41 -19.92
N GLU A 57 2.09 9.61 -19.83
CA GLU A 57 3.46 10.02 -20.11
C GLU A 57 4.15 10.52 -18.85
N ILE A 58 5.44 10.22 -18.72
CA ILE A 58 6.30 10.76 -17.66
C ILE A 58 7.36 11.65 -18.33
N PRO A 59 7.07 12.94 -18.55
CA PRO A 59 7.97 13.84 -19.22
C PRO A 59 9.21 14.21 -18.41
N HIS A 60 9.10 14.19 -17.08
CA HIS A 60 10.19 14.57 -16.17
C HIS A 60 10.20 13.70 -14.92
N GLY A 61 11.38 13.60 -14.31
CA GLY A 61 11.62 12.96 -13.04
C GLY A 61 12.29 11.60 -13.15
N GLU A 62 12.53 11.02 -11.98
CA GLU A 62 13.15 9.71 -11.85
C GLU A 62 12.43 8.90 -10.76
N ILE A 63 12.42 7.58 -10.93
CA ILE A 63 11.98 6.62 -9.91
C ILE A 63 13.14 5.65 -9.70
N LEU A 64 13.80 5.76 -8.56
CA LEU A 64 15.01 4.99 -8.26
C LEU A 64 14.73 3.91 -7.21
N LEU A 65 15.12 2.69 -7.52
CA LEU A 65 15.23 1.60 -6.54
C LEU A 65 16.71 1.28 -6.32
N ASP A 66 17.23 1.58 -5.13
CA ASP A 66 18.66 1.40 -4.81
C ASP A 66 19.59 2.06 -5.83
N GLY A 67 19.19 3.23 -6.35
CA GLY A 67 19.96 3.98 -7.36
C GLY A 67 19.66 3.59 -8.81
N ASP A 68 18.93 2.51 -9.05
CA ASP A 68 18.54 2.06 -10.40
C ASP A 68 17.24 2.73 -10.86
N ASN A 69 17.28 3.45 -11.98
CA ASN A 69 16.14 4.22 -12.47
C ASN A 69 15.16 3.34 -13.26
N LEU A 70 14.01 3.05 -12.66
CA LEU A 70 12.96 2.22 -13.24
C LEU A 70 12.38 2.76 -14.56
N LEU A 71 12.47 4.08 -14.78
CA LEU A 71 11.96 4.68 -16.04
C LEU A 71 12.81 4.29 -17.26
N LYS A 72 14.05 3.86 -17.05
CA LYS A 72 14.95 3.35 -18.10
C LYS A 72 14.70 1.87 -18.43
N HIS A 73 13.92 1.16 -17.60
CA HIS A 73 13.61 -0.24 -17.80
C HIS A 73 12.46 -0.43 -18.81
N THR A 74 12.52 -1.52 -19.56
CA THR A 74 11.40 -1.97 -20.39
C THR A 74 10.22 -2.42 -19.51
N ALA A 75 9.01 -2.42 -20.06
CA ALA A 75 7.83 -2.92 -19.36
C ALA A 75 8.00 -4.37 -18.86
N LYS A 76 8.74 -5.21 -19.61
CA LYS A 76 9.04 -6.60 -19.22
C LYS A 76 9.96 -6.68 -18.00
N GLU A 77 10.96 -5.81 -17.91
CA GLU A 77 11.88 -5.74 -16.75
C GLU A 77 11.17 -5.24 -15.51
N ARG A 78 10.39 -4.15 -15.63
CA ARG A 78 9.57 -3.63 -14.50
C ARG A 78 8.59 -4.67 -13.97
N ARG A 79 7.93 -5.42 -14.85
CA ARG A 79 7.00 -6.50 -14.43
C ARG A 79 7.69 -7.58 -13.59
N LYS A 80 8.98 -7.88 -13.84
CA LYS A 80 9.75 -8.84 -13.03
C LYS A 80 10.06 -8.35 -11.62
N LEU A 81 10.04 -7.02 -11.38
CA LEU A 81 10.24 -6.44 -10.05
C LEU A 81 8.96 -6.54 -9.21
N CYS A 82 7.78 -6.46 -9.84
CA CYS A 82 6.50 -6.58 -9.13
C CYS A 82 6.34 -7.98 -8.53
N GLY A 83 5.96 -8.04 -7.27
CA GLY A 83 5.81 -9.26 -6.47
C GLY A 83 7.13 -9.79 -5.86
N LYS A 84 8.28 -9.57 -6.51
CA LYS A 84 9.60 -10.01 -6.02
C LYS A 84 10.34 -8.93 -5.24
N VAL A 85 10.35 -7.72 -5.75
CA VAL A 85 11.06 -6.56 -5.18
C VAL A 85 10.07 -5.51 -4.66
N ILE A 86 8.98 -5.30 -5.38
CA ILE A 86 7.92 -4.37 -5.04
C ILE A 86 6.65 -5.18 -4.81
N GLY A 87 6.14 -5.18 -3.58
CA GLY A 87 4.82 -5.72 -3.22
C GLY A 87 3.77 -4.63 -3.23
N PHE A 88 2.52 -5.01 -3.51
CA PHE A 88 1.41 -4.06 -3.55
C PHE A 88 0.20 -4.60 -2.79
N ILE A 89 -0.35 -3.78 -1.89
CA ILE A 89 -1.61 -4.02 -1.19
C ILE A 89 -2.62 -3.00 -1.74
N PRO A 90 -3.61 -3.41 -2.53
CA PRO A 90 -4.57 -2.50 -3.15
C PRO A 90 -5.69 -2.10 -2.18
N GLN A 91 -6.30 -0.95 -2.43
CA GLN A 91 -7.48 -0.44 -1.72
C GLN A 91 -8.67 -1.39 -1.85
N ASN A 92 -8.93 -1.89 -3.05
CA ASN A 92 -9.96 -2.90 -3.28
C ASN A 92 -9.33 -4.30 -3.42
N PRO A 93 -9.40 -5.15 -2.38
CA PRO A 93 -8.76 -6.44 -2.39
C PRO A 93 -9.33 -7.39 -3.48
N MET A 94 -10.57 -7.21 -3.93
CA MET A 94 -11.16 -8.01 -5.01
C MET A 94 -10.38 -7.87 -6.32
N THR A 95 -9.75 -6.72 -6.56
CA THR A 95 -8.98 -6.48 -7.79
C THR A 95 -7.62 -7.19 -7.81
N ALA A 96 -7.17 -7.70 -6.67
CA ALA A 96 -5.91 -8.43 -6.57
C ALA A 96 -6.03 -9.90 -7.00
N PHE A 97 -7.24 -10.42 -7.13
CA PHE A 97 -7.48 -11.85 -7.35
C PHE A 97 -8.28 -12.12 -8.61
N PHE A 98 -7.93 -13.21 -9.30
CA PHE A 98 -8.68 -13.72 -10.43
C PHE A 98 -9.96 -14.41 -9.94
N PRO A 99 -11.16 -13.96 -10.33
CA PRO A 99 -12.44 -14.40 -9.73
C PRO A 99 -12.74 -15.89 -9.93
N HIS A 100 -12.27 -16.49 -11.01
CA HIS A 100 -12.51 -17.88 -11.38
C HIS A 100 -11.37 -18.83 -11.02
N THR A 101 -10.42 -18.39 -10.18
CA THR A 101 -9.29 -19.21 -9.74
C THR A 101 -9.28 -19.29 -8.22
N LYS A 102 -9.12 -20.49 -7.67
CA LYS A 102 -9.07 -20.70 -6.21
C LYS A 102 -7.90 -19.94 -5.58
N ILE A 103 -8.11 -19.43 -4.37
CA ILE A 103 -7.10 -18.69 -3.60
C ILE A 103 -5.80 -19.47 -3.46
N GLY A 104 -5.88 -20.76 -3.08
CA GLY A 104 -4.68 -21.60 -2.92
C GLY A 104 -3.85 -21.75 -4.19
N HIS A 105 -4.51 -21.79 -5.35
CA HIS A 105 -3.80 -21.83 -6.63
C HIS A 105 -3.06 -20.51 -6.89
N GLN A 106 -3.72 -19.38 -6.69
CA GLN A 106 -3.14 -18.04 -6.92
C GLN A 106 -1.96 -17.77 -5.97
N MET A 107 -2.12 -18.09 -4.67
CA MET A 107 -1.04 -17.96 -3.68
C MET A 107 0.15 -18.87 -4.05
N ALA A 108 -0.12 -20.14 -4.36
CA ALA A 108 0.95 -21.08 -4.72
C ALA A 108 1.69 -20.65 -5.99
N GLU A 109 1.00 -20.17 -7.03
CA GLU A 109 1.65 -19.63 -8.24
C GLU A 109 2.52 -18.42 -7.93
N THR A 110 2.02 -17.50 -7.11
CA THR A 110 2.78 -16.32 -6.68
C THR A 110 4.07 -16.72 -5.95
N PHE A 111 3.99 -17.63 -4.98
CA PHE A 111 5.18 -18.08 -4.24
C PHE A 111 6.15 -18.88 -5.10
N ARG A 112 5.66 -19.70 -6.01
CA ARG A 112 6.52 -20.43 -6.97
C ARG A 112 7.27 -19.48 -7.89
N LEU A 113 6.59 -18.43 -8.37
CA LEU A 113 7.17 -17.46 -9.28
C LEU A 113 8.24 -16.58 -8.61
N HIS A 114 7.99 -16.16 -7.36
CA HIS A 114 8.81 -15.15 -6.70
C HIS A 114 9.80 -15.71 -5.67
N ALA A 115 9.52 -16.87 -5.07
CA ALA A 115 10.35 -17.50 -4.06
C ALA A 115 11.01 -18.82 -4.50
N SER A 116 10.90 -19.19 -5.80
CA SER A 116 11.53 -20.38 -6.39
C SER A 116 11.20 -21.69 -5.65
N MET A 117 9.95 -21.85 -5.21
CA MET A 117 9.45 -23.00 -4.47
C MET A 117 8.76 -24.03 -5.39
N ASP A 118 8.74 -25.29 -4.96
CA ASP A 118 7.87 -26.28 -5.57
C ASP A 118 6.39 -26.07 -5.12
N LYS A 119 5.45 -26.78 -5.75
CA LYS A 119 4.02 -26.64 -5.46
C LYS A 119 3.67 -27.00 -4.01
N LYS A 120 4.30 -28.03 -3.45
CA LYS A 120 4.03 -28.49 -2.08
C LYS A 120 4.53 -27.48 -1.05
N GLN A 121 5.74 -26.98 -1.24
CA GLN A 121 6.32 -25.93 -0.41
C GLN A 121 5.49 -24.63 -0.47
N ALA A 122 5.07 -24.23 -1.67
CA ALA A 122 4.25 -23.03 -1.85
C ALA A 122 2.88 -23.11 -1.17
N LEU A 123 2.21 -24.30 -1.21
CA LEU A 123 0.96 -24.51 -0.52
C LEU A 123 1.14 -24.57 1.02
N ALA A 124 2.25 -25.13 1.50
CA ALA A 124 2.58 -25.12 2.93
C ALA A 124 2.83 -23.69 3.43
N LEU A 125 3.59 -22.90 2.69
CA LEU A 125 3.80 -21.48 3.00
C LEU A 125 2.47 -20.71 2.95
N ALA A 126 1.60 -20.96 1.98
CA ALA A 126 0.29 -20.34 1.90
C ALA A 126 -0.54 -20.59 3.16
N ALA A 127 -0.55 -21.83 3.67
CA ALA A 127 -1.26 -22.17 4.90
C ALA A 127 -0.64 -21.46 6.13
N ASP A 128 0.68 -21.40 6.22
CA ASP A 128 1.40 -20.73 7.31
C ASP A 128 1.10 -19.22 7.36
N VAL A 129 1.26 -18.51 6.24
CA VAL A 129 1.02 -17.06 6.20
C VAL A 129 -0.46 -16.69 6.39
N LEU A 130 -1.40 -17.57 6.01
CA LEU A 130 -2.82 -17.38 6.32
C LEU A 130 -3.09 -17.42 7.82
N GLN A 131 -2.45 -18.33 8.56
CA GLN A 131 -2.56 -18.37 10.02
C GLN A 131 -2.02 -17.10 10.66
N ARG A 132 -0.90 -16.56 10.18
CA ARG A 132 -0.31 -15.30 10.67
C ARG A 132 -1.24 -14.08 10.51
N VAL A 133 -2.16 -14.13 9.56
CA VAL A 133 -3.17 -13.07 9.36
C VAL A 133 -4.54 -13.46 9.96
N ASN A 134 -4.57 -14.32 10.97
CA ASN A 134 -5.78 -14.79 11.68
C ASN A 134 -6.84 -15.42 10.75
N LEU A 135 -6.40 -16.16 9.73
CA LEU A 135 -7.23 -16.96 8.85
C LEU A 135 -6.99 -18.45 9.12
N SER A 136 -7.57 -18.97 10.21
CA SER A 136 -7.27 -20.31 10.77
C SER A 136 -7.82 -21.48 9.92
N ASP A 137 -8.98 -21.31 9.28
CA ASP A 137 -9.54 -22.36 8.38
C ASP A 137 -8.85 -22.33 7.00
N THR A 138 -7.54 -22.58 7.03
CA THR A 138 -6.68 -22.49 5.84
C THR A 138 -7.13 -23.43 4.73
N LYS A 139 -7.61 -24.64 5.09
CA LYS A 139 -8.06 -25.64 4.11
C LYS A 139 -9.29 -25.15 3.33
N ARG A 140 -10.27 -24.57 4.00
CA ARG A 140 -11.44 -23.96 3.36
C ARG A 140 -11.04 -22.80 2.48
N ILE A 141 -10.22 -21.88 3.01
CA ILE A 141 -9.81 -20.66 2.32
C ILE A 141 -9.00 -20.96 1.06
N LEU A 142 -8.03 -21.87 1.14
CA LEU A 142 -7.24 -22.26 -0.03
C LEU A 142 -8.08 -22.91 -1.14
N ASN A 143 -9.23 -23.52 -0.78
CA ASN A 143 -10.16 -24.10 -1.75
C ASN A 143 -11.27 -23.17 -2.22
N ALA A 144 -11.43 -22.00 -1.58
CA ALA A 144 -12.44 -21.01 -1.92
C ALA A 144 -12.07 -20.19 -3.16
N TYR A 145 -13.07 -19.68 -3.86
CA TYR A 145 -12.93 -18.64 -4.85
C TYR A 145 -13.01 -17.25 -4.19
N PRO A 146 -12.42 -16.20 -4.78
CA PRO A 146 -12.48 -14.85 -4.19
C PRO A 146 -13.89 -14.38 -3.82
N GLY A 147 -14.89 -14.65 -4.67
CA GLY A 147 -16.28 -14.27 -4.43
C GLY A 147 -16.98 -14.98 -3.26
N GLU A 148 -16.38 -16.02 -2.69
CA GLU A 148 -16.87 -16.76 -1.52
C GLU A 148 -16.30 -16.23 -0.18
N LEU A 149 -15.44 -15.19 -0.25
CA LEU A 149 -14.75 -14.61 0.88
C LEU A 149 -15.15 -13.14 1.09
N SER A 150 -15.13 -12.68 2.33
CA SER A 150 -15.38 -11.25 2.62
C SER A 150 -14.22 -10.36 2.16
N GLY A 151 -14.50 -9.06 1.97
CA GLY A 151 -13.47 -8.08 1.63
C GLY A 151 -12.32 -8.05 2.65
N GLY A 152 -12.62 -8.10 3.94
CA GLY A 152 -11.60 -8.17 4.99
C GLY A 152 -10.77 -9.46 4.96
N MET A 153 -11.37 -10.61 4.58
CA MET A 153 -10.59 -11.84 4.37
C MET A 153 -9.64 -11.69 3.18
N LEU A 154 -10.11 -11.14 2.06
CA LEU A 154 -9.27 -10.91 0.87
C LEU A 154 -8.14 -9.91 1.16
N GLN A 155 -8.40 -8.88 1.96
CA GLN A 155 -7.37 -7.93 2.38
C GLN A 155 -6.27 -8.62 3.20
N ARG A 156 -6.66 -9.48 4.15
CA ARG A 156 -5.70 -10.28 4.92
C ARG A 156 -4.95 -11.29 4.05
N ILE A 157 -5.58 -11.87 3.04
CA ILE A 157 -4.90 -12.74 2.07
C ILE A 157 -3.89 -11.94 1.22
N ALA A 158 -4.22 -10.71 0.82
CA ALA A 158 -3.27 -9.83 0.14
C ALA A 158 -2.05 -9.52 1.03
N MET A 159 -2.26 -9.28 2.34
CA MET A 159 -1.17 -9.14 3.29
C MET A 159 -0.37 -10.45 3.44
N ALA A 160 -1.03 -11.61 3.50
CA ALA A 160 -0.37 -12.91 3.55
C ALA A 160 0.55 -13.15 2.34
N LEU A 161 0.17 -12.69 1.15
CA LEU A 161 1.04 -12.73 -0.04
C LEU A 161 2.31 -11.90 0.17
N ILE A 162 2.22 -10.70 0.75
CA ILE A 162 3.39 -9.87 1.08
C ILE A 162 4.30 -10.60 2.09
N LEU A 163 3.73 -11.16 3.16
CA LEU A 163 4.50 -11.93 4.15
C LEU A 163 5.23 -13.13 3.54
N GLY A 164 4.63 -13.80 2.55
CA GLY A 164 5.22 -14.95 1.89
C GLY A 164 6.25 -14.61 0.81
N THR A 165 6.05 -13.54 0.05
CA THR A 165 6.98 -13.11 -1.02
C THR A 165 8.13 -12.26 -0.51
N LYS A 166 7.98 -11.60 0.64
CA LYS A 166 8.98 -10.76 1.32
C LYS A 166 9.63 -9.72 0.39
N PRO A 167 8.85 -8.87 -0.30
CA PRO A 167 9.40 -7.84 -1.15
C PRO A 167 10.15 -6.79 -0.33
N LYS A 168 11.19 -6.18 -0.91
CA LYS A 168 11.99 -5.13 -0.26
C LYS A 168 11.21 -3.81 -0.12
N TYR A 169 10.27 -3.55 -1.03
CA TYR A 169 9.44 -2.35 -1.06
C TYR A 169 7.98 -2.75 -1.04
N VAL A 170 7.18 -2.14 -0.17
CA VAL A 170 5.73 -2.36 -0.08
C VAL A 170 5.00 -1.06 -0.34
N LEU A 171 4.09 -1.09 -1.30
CA LEU A 171 3.18 0.00 -1.61
C LEU A 171 1.79 -0.42 -1.11
N ALA A 172 1.29 0.25 -0.08
CA ALA A 172 -0.01 -0.06 0.52
C ALA A 172 -0.98 1.09 0.27
N ASP A 173 -2.02 0.84 -0.53
CA ASP A 173 -3.05 1.82 -0.89
C ASP A 173 -4.30 1.54 -0.07
N GLU A 174 -4.58 2.35 0.96
CA GLU A 174 -5.70 2.26 1.88
C GLU A 174 -5.91 0.83 2.47
N PRO A 175 -4.85 0.18 3.00
CA PRO A 175 -4.91 -1.25 3.34
C PRO A 175 -5.81 -1.57 4.54
N THR A 176 -6.22 -0.56 5.33
CA THR A 176 -7.07 -0.70 6.52
C THR A 176 -8.56 -0.45 6.24
N SER A 177 -8.92 0.11 5.08
CA SER A 177 -10.27 0.63 4.81
C SER A 177 -11.39 -0.42 4.80
N ALA A 178 -11.07 -1.70 4.57
CA ALA A 178 -12.03 -2.81 4.53
C ALA A 178 -12.02 -3.68 5.80
N LEU A 179 -11.30 -3.25 6.86
CA LEU A 179 -11.08 -4.02 8.08
C LEU A 179 -11.86 -3.43 9.26
N ASP A 180 -12.33 -4.30 10.14
CA ASP A 180 -12.74 -3.92 11.50
C ASP A 180 -11.49 -3.59 12.36
N GLU A 181 -11.70 -3.03 13.54
CA GLU A 181 -10.66 -2.54 14.42
C GLU A 181 -9.62 -3.63 14.77
N ALA A 182 -10.07 -4.82 15.17
CA ALA A 182 -9.17 -5.91 15.55
C ALA A 182 -8.30 -6.40 14.39
N ASN A 183 -8.86 -6.48 13.18
CA ASN A 183 -8.12 -6.87 11.98
C ASN A 183 -7.22 -5.73 11.46
N ARG A 184 -7.63 -4.47 11.66
CA ARG A 184 -6.79 -3.29 11.40
C ARG A 184 -5.53 -3.34 12.27
N ASP A 185 -5.67 -3.51 13.58
CA ASP A 185 -4.56 -3.53 14.52
C ASP A 185 -3.59 -4.67 14.23
N LEU A 186 -4.11 -5.88 13.94
CA LEU A 186 -3.29 -6.98 13.46
C LEU A 186 -2.47 -6.62 12.20
N LEU A 187 -3.11 -5.98 11.22
CA LEU A 187 -2.42 -5.59 9.98
C LEU A 187 -1.33 -4.56 10.27
N LEU A 188 -1.60 -3.58 11.15
CA LEU A 188 -0.61 -2.58 11.55
C LEU A 188 0.59 -3.21 12.26
N ASP A 189 0.37 -4.18 13.15
CA ASP A 189 1.45 -4.90 13.83
C ASP A 189 2.30 -5.72 12.85
N LEU A 190 1.66 -6.40 11.90
CA LEU A 190 2.38 -7.13 10.85
C LEU A 190 3.19 -6.20 9.93
N LEU A 191 2.65 -5.02 9.58
CA LEU A 191 3.39 -4.03 8.81
C LEU A 191 4.57 -3.45 9.61
N ARG A 192 4.39 -3.23 10.93
CA ARG A 192 5.46 -2.75 11.82
C ARG A 192 6.59 -3.78 11.95
N GLU A 193 6.26 -5.07 12.09
CA GLU A 193 7.26 -6.15 12.04
C GLU A 193 7.97 -6.17 10.69
N TYR A 194 7.23 -6.07 9.60
CA TYR A 194 7.74 -6.14 8.25
C TYR A 194 8.62 -4.94 7.87
N GLN A 195 8.30 -3.76 8.38
CA GLN A 195 9.04 -2.52 8.19
C GLN A 195 10.53 -2.66 8.54
N GLN A 196 10.89 -3.45 9.57
CA GLN A 196 12.28 -3.60 10.02
C GLN A 196 13.24 -4.04 8.90
N SER A 197 12.74 -4.74 7.88
CA SER A 197 13.52 -5.25 6.75
C SER A 197 13.12 -4.66 5.39
N SER A 198 12.09 -3.81 5.35
CA SER A 198 11.48 -3.32 4.11
C SER A 198 11.24 -1.81 4.17
N ALA A 199 11.07 -1.19 3.00
CA ALA A 199 10.62 0.19 2.88
C ALA A 199 9.12 0.18 2.55
N ILE A 200 8.29 0.94 3.28
CA ILE A 200 6.83 0.95 3.13
C ILE A 200 6.34 2.34 2.76
N LEU A 201 5.61 2.45 1.65
CA LEU A 201 4.75 3.60 1.35
C LEU A 201 3.33 3.25 1.77
N PHE A 202 2.84 3.92 2.81
CA PHE A 202 1.53 3.69 3.41
C PHE A 202 0.58 4.83 3.06
N ILE A 203 -0.35 4.59 2.13
CA ILE A 203 -1.39 5.57 1.79
C ILE A 203 -2.59 5.30 2.67
N SER A 204 -3.03 6.30 3.41
CA SER A 204 -4.23 6.18 4.25
C SER A 204 -4.91 7.52 4.55
N HIS A 205 -6.19 7.44 4.88
CA HIS A 205 -6.96 8.50 5.53
C HIS A 205 -7.19 8.21 7.02
N ASP A 206 -6.69 7.11 7.53
CA ASP A 206 -6.72 6.72 8.94
C ASP A 206 -5.54 7.37 9.68
N THR A 207 -5.82 8.43 10.43
CA THR A 207 -4.82 9.20 11.16
C THR A 207 -4.14 8.39 12.25
N GLU A 208 -4.85 7.52 12.93
CA GLU A 208 -4.32 6.66 13.98
C GLU A 208 -3.38 5.58 13.41
N ALA A 209 -3.76 4.96 12.29
CA ALA A 209 -2.88 4.04 11.57
C ALA A 209 -1.58 4.73 11.10
N MET A 210 -1.69 5.98 10.62
CA MET A 210 -0.53 6.76 10.20
C MET A 210 0.38 7.13 11.37
N LYS A 211 -0.16 7.60 12.50
CA LYS A 211 0.60 7.85 13.73
C LYS A 211 1.31 6.57 14.24
N ALA A 212 0.62 5.43 14.14
CA ALA A 212 1.15 4.15 14.62
C ALA A 212 2.33 3.61 13.78
N LEU A 213 2.38 3.90 12.48
CA LEU A 213 3.34 3.29 11.55
C LEU A 213 4.35 4.26 10.92
N CYS A 214 3.92 5.51 10.66
CA CYS A 214 4.65 6.42 9.81
C CYS A 214 5.30 7.54 10.62
N PRO A 215 6.62 7.59 10.77
CA PRO A 215 7.28 8.71 11.42
C PRO A 215 7.13 10.02 10.65
N ILE A 216 7.07 9.97 9.32
CA ILE A 216 6.88 11.13 8.45
C ILE A 216 5.68 10.90 7.54
N THR A 217 4.90 11.96 7.33
CA THR A 217 3.76 11.96 6.42
C THR A 217 3.86 13.08 5.40
N HIS A 218 3.61 12.73 4.14
CA HIS A 218 3.43 13.64 3.02
C HIS A 218 1.94 13.88 2.76
N VAL A 219 1.58 15.11 2.45
CA VAL A 219 0.22 15.49 2.06
C VAL A 219 0.20 15.88 0.59
N MET A 220 -0.67 15.24 -0.19
CA MET A 220 -0.85 15.55 -1.60
C MET A 220 -2.15 16.30 -1.88
N GLU A 221 -2.07 17.36 -2.67
CA GLU A 221 -3.21 18.08 -3.21
C GLU A 221 -2.90 18.51 -4.66
N HIS A 222 -3.87 18.32 -5.56
CA HIS A 222 -3.73 18.71 -6.98
C HIS A 222 -2.42 18.23 -7.66
N GLY A 223 -2.04 16.99 -7.41
CA GLY A 223 -0.85 16.37 -8.02
C GLY A 223 0.49 16.80 -7.44
N LYS A 224 0.51 17.54 -6.33
CA LYS A 224 1.73 18.02 -5.67
C LYS A 224 1.79 17.57 -4.22
N VAL A 225 3.01 17.40 -3.71
CA VAL A 225 3.23 17.32 -2.26
C VAL A 225 3.22 18.76 -1.73
N ILE A 226 2.21 19.08 -0.92
CA ILE A 226 1.99 20.43 -0.38
C ILE A 226 2.53 20.60 1.03
N GLU A 227 2.72 19.49 1.75
CA GLU A 227 3.20 19.51 3.13
C GLU A 227 3.92 18.19 3.45
N THR A 228 5.00 18.25 4.22
CA THR A 228 5.76 17.10 4.72
C THR A 228 6.24 17.42 6.12
N GLN A 229 5.85 16.60 7.09
CA GLN A 229 6.21 16.78 8.50
C GLN A 229 6.28 15.42 9.20
N GLU A 230 6.83 15.42 10.44
CA GLU A 230 6.61 14.34 11.38
C GLU A 230 5.10 14.12 11.57
N THR A 231 4.65 12.89 11.59
CA THR A 231 3.23 12.56 11.51
C THR A 231 2.43 13.14 12.68
N GLU A 232 2.92 13.04 13.91
CA GLU A 232 2.24 13.63 15.06
C GLU A 232 2.17 15.15 14.94
N HIS A 233 3.28 15.80 14.55
CA HIS A 233 3.32 17.24 14.38
C HIS A 233 2.41 17.72 13.25
N LEU A 234 2.29 16.95 12.16
CA LEU A 234 1.40 17.24 11.04
C LEU A 234 -0.07 17.37 11.49
N PHE A 235 -0.52 16.47 12.36
CA PHE A 235 -1.91 16.47 12.83
C PHE A 235 -2.17 17.46 13.97
N LEU A 236 -1.15 17.79 14.78
CA LEU A 236 -1.27 18.78 15.85
C LEU A 236 -1.11 20.21 15.34
N HIS A 237 -0.23 20.44 14.38
CA HIS A 237 0.16 21.75 13.86
C HIS A 237 0.15 21.81 12.33
N PRO A 238 -0.99 21.46 11.67
CA PRO A 238 -1.10 21.48 10.22
C PRO A 238 -0.93 22.90 9.66
N GLN A 239 -0.17 23.04 8.58
CA GLN A 239 0.14 24.35 7.98
C GLN A 239 -0.80 24.64 6.80
N GLN A 240 -1.02 23.66 5.93
CA GLN A 240 -1.78 23.87 4.71
C GLN A 240 -3.30 23.82 4.94
N PRO A 241 -4.09 24.57 4.19
CA PRO A 241 -5.56 24.62 4.37
C PRO A 241 -6.24 23.25 4.29
N TRP A 242 -5.79 22.40 3.38
CA TRP A 242 -6.34 21.05 3.28
C TRP A 242 -6.00 20.22 4.53
N THR A 243 -4.75 20.23 4.98
CA THR A 243 -4.29 19.50 6.16
C THR A 243 -5.02 19.94 7.42
N LYS A 244 -5.28 21.26 7.57
CA LYS A 244 -6.08 21.81 8.69
C LYS A 244 -7.49 21.23 8.73
N ARG A 245 -8.17 21.18 7.57
CA ARG A 245 -9.52 20.58 7.48
C ARG A 245 -9.49 19.09 7.76
N PHE A 246 -8.48 18.38 7.25
CA PHE A 246 -8.33 16.95 7.45
C PHE A 246 -8.06 16.59 8.93
N ALA A 247 -7.12 17.28 9.58
CA ALA A 247 -6.81 17.08 10.99
C ALA A 247 -8.02 17.42 11.91
N ALA A 248 -8.73 18.50 11.63
CA ALA A 248 -9.94 18.87 12.38
C ALA A 248 -11.05 17.81 12.24
N ALA A 249 -11.23 17.24 11.05
CA ALA A 249 -12.22 16.18 10.83
C ALA A 249 -11.85 14.88 11.56
N ALA A 250 -10.56 14.57 11.70
CA ALA A 250 -10.07 13.44 12.47
C ALA A 250 -10.34 13.62 13.98
N CYS A 251 -10.01 14.79 14.56
CA CYS A 251 -10.27 15.10 15.96
C CYS A 251 -11.78 15.03 16.32
N HIS A 252 -12.66 15.46 15.42
CA HIS A 252 -14.10 15.35 15.66
C HIS A 252 -14.62 13.92 15.66
N ARG A 253 -14.01 13.01 14.92
CA ARG A 253 -14.35 11.57 14.98
C ARG A 253 -13.97 10.96 16.34
N GLU A 254 -12.81 11.27 16.85
CA GLU A 254 -12.36 10.82 18.19
C GLU A 254 -13.30 11.30 19.30
N GLU A 255 -13.78 12.56 19.26
CA GLU A 255 -14.74 13.10 20.23
C GLU A 255 -16.13 12.44 20.16
N VAL A 256 -16.56 12.00 18.97
CA VAL A 256 -17.85 11.31 18.78
C VAL A 256 -17.76 9.87 19.28
N ASP A 257 -16.71 9.15 18.96
CA ASP A 257 -16.49 7.78 19.43
C ASP A 257 -16.36 7.71 20.95
N TRP A 258 -15.68 8.69 21.57
CA TRP A 258 -15.60 8.79 23.04
C TRP A 258 -16.98 8.96 23.72
N LYS A 259 -17.89 9.73 23.12
CA LYS A 259 -19.23 9.94 23.67
C LYS A 259 -20.11 8.69 23.61
N TRP A 260 -19.93 7.81 22.63
CA TRP A 260 -20.68 6.54 22.51
C TRP A 260 -20.16 5.47 23.47
N THR A 261 -18.85 5.36 23.69
CA THR A 261 -18.24 4.42 24.64
C THR A 261 -18.46 4.78 26.10
N ALA A 262 -18.75 6.04 26.42
CA ALA A 262 -19.08 6.49 27.77
C ALA A 262 -20.57 6.30 28.13
N LEU A 263 -21.42 5.91 27.18
CA LEU A 263 -22.86 5.69 27.36
C LEU A 263 -23.28 4.20 27.24
N SER A 264 -22.35 3.29 27.01
CA SER A 264 -22.50 1.83 27.05
C SER A 264 -21.83 1.24 28.30
#